data_2e48d67078eb43c5606b9ee2615d15d4
#
_entry.id   2e48d67078eb43c5606b9ee2615d15d4
#
_cell.length_a   1.000
_cell.length_b   1.000
_cell.length_c   1.000
_cell.angle_alpha   90.00
_cell.angle_beta   90.00
_cell.angle_gamma   90.00
#
_symmetry.space_group_name_H-M   'P 1'
#
loop_
_entity.id
_entity.type
_entity.pdbx_description
1 polymer ?
#
loop_
_entity_poly.entity_id
_entity_poly.type
_entity_poly.pdbx_seq_one_letter_code
_entity_poly.pdbx_strand_id
1 'polypeptide(L)'
;MPKRKESLTEKIRPYHIVAKATDGKGIFESEEDSSRFIFQMYAANVGRPAVNLYRKDIKKASFALLSGEPLPRGFLVKEHDPLVDIFSFALVKDHYHVGLVPGVQDSIPKFMQKLNLAYAKYFNMKYKRQGPLFEGRFAGAPITSPAQLNLILRYINVKKVLDVHEPAWSTAG
;
A
#
# COMPACT_ATOMS: atom_id res chain seq x y z
N MET A 1 -22.49 -14.43 -29.01
CA MET A 1 -23.30 -13.69 -28.03
C MET A 1 -22.48 -12.50 -27.56
N PRO A 2 -22.98 -11.28 -27.65
CA PRO A 2 -22.25 -10.14 -27.13
C PRO A 2 -22.14 -10.28 -25.61
N LYS A 3 -20.93 -10.22 -25.08
CA LYS A 3 -20.69 -10.13 -23.62
C LYS A 3 -21.43 -8.88 -23.11
N ARG A 4 -22.43 -9.09 -22.26
CA ARG A 4 -23.13 -8.02 -21.55
C ARG A 4 -22.07 -7.14 -20.90
N LYS A 5 -21.99 -5.87 -21.30
CA LYS A 5 -21.20 -4.87 -20.58
C LYS A 5 -21.76 -4.82 -19.16
N GLU A 6 -21.05 -5.41 -18.19
CA GLU A 6 -21.37 -5.22 -16.79
C GLU A 6 -21.35 -3.72 -16.51
N SER A 7 -22.37 -3.23 -15.83
CA SER A 7 -22.46 -1.82 -15.48
C SER A 7 -21.28 -1.46 -14.55
N LEU A 8 -20.74 -0.25 -14.70
CA LEU A 8 -19.64 0.26 -13.87
C LEU A 8 -19.92 0.12 -12.35
N THR A 9 -21.20 0.17 -11.96
CA THR A 9 -21.64 0.03 -10.57
C THR A 9 -21.47 -1.39 -10.01
N GLU A 10 -21.49 -2.43 -10.83
CA GLU A 10 -21.30 -3.82 -10.39
C GLU A 10 -19.84 -4.16 -10.07
N LYS A 11 -18.88 -3.33 -10.50
CA LYS A 11 -17.43 -3.57 -10.32
C LYS A 11 -16.81 -2.76 -9.16
N ILE A 12 -17.52 -1.79 -8.60
CA ILE A 12 -17.05 -1.02 -7.46
C ILE A 12 -17.40 -1.80 -6.19
N ARG A 13 -16.45 -2.60 -5.73
CA ARG A 13 -16.54 -3.38 -4.50
C ARG A 13 -15.19 -3.40 -3.80
N PRO A 14 -15.16 -3.65 -2.49
CA PRO A 14 -13.89 -3.78 -1.79
C PRO A 14 -13.10 -5.02 -2.24
N TYR A 15 -11.78 -4.86 -2.22
CA TYR A 15 -10.82 -5.92 -2.54
C TYR A 15 -9.81 -6.08 -1.40
N HIS A 16 -9.37 -7.30 -1.20
CA HIS A 16 -8.19 -7.61 -0.41
C HIS A 16 -7.03 -7.93 -1.34
N ILE A 17 -5.98 -7.16 -1.24
CA ILE A 17 -4.78 -7.25 -2.08
C ILE A 17 -3.61 -7.72 -1.22
N VAL A 18 -2.80 -8.61 -1.77
CA VAL A 18 -1.54 -9.07 -1.17
C VAL A 18 -0.44 -8.99 -2.22
N ALA A 19 0.69 -8.41 -1.86
CA ALA A 19 1.90 -8.42 -2.68
C ALA A 19 3.06 -8.97 -1.86
N LYS A 20 3.75 -9.98 -2.41
CA LYS A 20 4.86 -10.69 -1.76
C LYS A 20 6.19 -10.32 -2.36
N ALA A 21 7.20 -10.26 -1.52
CA ALA A 21 8.57 -10.08 -1.96
C ALA A 21 9.13 -11.35 -2.60
N THR A 22 10.02 -11.16 -3.55
CA THR A 22 10.75 -12.25 -4.21
C THR A 22 11.59 -13.02 -3.18
N ASP A 23 11.53 -14.35 -3.24
CA ASP A 23 12.29 -15.27 -2.39
C ASP A 23 12.11 -15.06 -0.88
N GLY A 24 10.94 -14.62 -0.45
CA GLY A 24 10.66 -14.38 0.96
C GLY A 24 11.51 -13.29 1.60
N LYS A 25 12.06 -12.39 0.78
CA LYS A 25 12.93 -11.32 1.24
C LYS A 25 12.23 -10.35 2.17
N GLY A 26 12.89 -9.97 3.26
CA GLY A 26 12.43 -8.86 4.08
C GLY A 26 12.42 -7.55 3.31
N ILE A 27 11.30 -6.84 3.31
CA ILE A 27 11.11 -5.58 2.60
C ILE A 27 10.78 -4.41 3.51
N PHE A 28 10.61 -4.67 4.80
CA PHE A 28 10.42 -3.68 5.85
C PHE A 28 11.45 -3.92 6.95
N GLU A 29 12.72 -3.66 6.64
CA GLU A 29 13.86 -3.95 7.52
C GLU A 29 14.08 -2.87 8.58
N SER A 30 13.48 -1.70 8.38
CA SER A 30 13.59 -0.56 9.29
C SER A 30 12.29 0.23 9.36
N GLU A 31 12.17 1.04 10.41
CA GLU A 31 11.07 2.01 10.54
C GLU A 31 11.00 2.98 9.35
N GLU A 32 12.14 3.35 8.81
CA GLU A 32 12.23 4.20 7.62
C GLU A 32 11.59 3.53 6.39
N ASP A 33 11.78 2.22 6.22
CA ASP A 33 11.18 1.47 5.12
C ASP A 33 9.66 1.45 5.23
N SER A 34 9.13 1.20 6.42
CA SER A 34 7.69 1.23 6.67
C SER A 34 7.11 2.62 6.46
N SER A 35 7.76 3.65 6.96
CA SER A 35 7.35 5.04 6.77
C SER A 35 7.36 5.43 5.29
N ARG A 36 8.40 5.00 4.58
CA ARG A 36 8.51 5.24 3.14
C ARG A 36 7.40 4.55 2.36
N PHE A 37 7.08 3.31 2.70
CA PHE A 37 5.99 2.59 2.05
C PHE A 37 4.64 3.27 2.27
N ILE A 38 4.34 3.69 3.49
CA ILE A 38 3.09 4.40 3.82
C ILE A 38 2.98 5.70 3.00
N PHE A 39 4.07 6.47 2.92
CA PHE A 39 4.09 7.66 2.10
C PHE A 39 3.92 7.34 0.60
N GLN A 40 4.53 6.27 0.11
CA GLN A 40 4.40 5.85 -1.29
C GLN A 40 2.98 5.39 -1.63
N MET A 41 2.24 4.77 -0.69
CA MET A 41 0.82 4.47 -0.89
C MET A 41 0.03 5.75 -1.19
N TYR A 42 0.25 6.81 -0.41
CA TYR A 42 -0.37 8.10 -0.66
C TYR A 42 0.05 8.69 -2.01
N ALA A 43 1.35 8.80 -2.26
CA ALA A 43 1.88 9.41 -3.48
C ALA A 43 1.47 8.66 -4.76
N ALA A 44 1.45 7.32 -4.71
CA ALA A 44 0.98 6.49 -5.82
C ALA A 44 -0.52 6.69 -6.10
N ASN A 45 -1.29 7.01 -5.07
CA ASN A 45 -2.73 7.15 -5.15
C ASN A 45 -3.19 8.48 -5.75
N VAL A 46 -2.47 9.57 -5.48
CA VAL A 46 -2.93 10.93 -5.83
C VAL A 46 -2.00 11.67 -6.80
N GLY A 47 -0.85 11.13 -7.15
CA GLY A 47 0.09 11.82 -8.01
C GLY A 47 1.30 10.98 -8.41
N ARG A 48 2.47 11.60 -8.39
CA ARG A 48 3.73 10.97 -8.73
C ARG A 48 4.40 10.36 -7.49
N PRO A 49 4.68 9.06 -7.48
CA PRO A 49 5.36 8.42 -6.35
C PRO A 49 6.86 8.76 -6.30
N ALA A 50 7.41 9.39 -7.32
CA ALA A 50 8.80 9.77 -7.40
C ALA A 50 9.10 10.95 -6.47
N VAL A 51 9.24 10.66 -5.22
CA VAL A 51 9.68 11.62 -4.21
C VAL A 51 11.18 11.49 -4.03
N ASN A 52 11.83 12.58 -3.65
CA ASN A 52 13.25 12.58 -3.30
C ASN A 52 13.54 11.43 -2.33
N LEU A 53 14.36 10.47 -2.77
CA LEU A 53 14.66 9.26 -2.04
C LEU A 53 15.47 9.52 -0.75
N TYR A 54 16.10 10.67 -0.67
CA TYR A 54 16.95 11.08 0.46
C TYR A 54 16.24 11.98 1.48
N ARG A 55 14.91 12.18 1.37
CA ARG A 55 14.18 13.00 2.33
C ARG A 55 14.22 12.38 3.73
N LYS A 56 14.75 13.14 4.67
CA LYS A 56 14.88 12.72 6.08
C LYS A 56 13.57 12.85 6.88
N ASP A 57 12.65 13.67 6.42
CA ASP A 57 11.37 13.97 7.07
C ASP A 57 10.20 13.06 6.64
N ILE A 58 10.51 11.97 5.93
CA ILE A 58 9.50 11.01 5.45
C ILE A 58 8.70 10.36 6.60
N LYS A 59 9.33 10.13 7.73
CA LYS A 59 8.69 9.61 8.94
C LYS A 59 7.60 10.56 9.45
N LYS A 60 7.89 11.86 9.48
CA LYS A 60 6.93 12.89 9.88
C LYS A 60 5.75 12.96 8.91
N ALA A 61 6.01 12.85 7.61
CA ALA A 61 4.96 12.82 6.60
C ALA A 61 4.08 11.57 6.73
N SER A 62 4.63 10.39 6.94
CA SER A 62 3.86 9.16 7.14
C SER A 62 3.02 9.21 8.41
N PHE A 63 3.54 9.74 9.48
CA PHE A 63 2.78 9.95 10.71
C PHE A 63 1.60 10.91 10.51
N ALA A 64 1.81 12.03 9.82
CA ALA A 64 0.75 12.98 9.48
C ALA A 64 -0.37 12.31 8.67
N LEU A 65 -0.03 11.48 7.68
CA LEU A 65 -1.01 10.72 6.90
C LEU A 65 -1.85 9.77 7.77
N LEU A 66 -1.22 9.08 8.72
CA LEU A 66 -1.90 8.12 9.60
C LEU A 66 -2.79 8.81 10.64
N SER A 67 -2.40 10.00 11.10
CA SER A 67 -3.17 10.79 12.09
C SER A 67 -4.17 11.76 11.48
N GLY A 68 -4.23 11.85 10.14
CA GLY A 68 -5.12 12.79 9.45
C GLY A 68 -4.67 14.25 9.56
N GLU A 69 -3.40 14.48 9.90
CA GLU A 69 -2.81 15.81 9.98
C GLU A 69 -2.34 16.33 8.63
N PRO A 70 -2.20 17.64 8.44
CA PRO A 70 -1.63 18.21 7.24
C PRO A 70 -0.20 17.71 7.00
N LEU A 71 0.12 17.39 5.74
CA LEU A 71 1.47 17.03 5.35
C LEU A 71 2.46 18.18 5.59
N PRO A 72 3.70 17.87 5.98
CA PRO A 72 4.75 18.86 6.04
C PRO A 72 4.94 19.58 4.70
N ARG A 73 5.40 20.82 4.74
CA ARG A 73 5.63 21.63 3.55
C ARG A 73 6.53 20.90 2.54
N GLY A 74 6.15 20.91 1.27
CA GLY A 74 6.89 20.26 0.19
C GLY A 74 6.57 18.78 -0.04
N PHE A 75 5.64 18.19 0.71
CA PHE A 75 5.13 16.84 0.47
C PHE A 75 3.82 16.80 -0.32
N LEU A 76 3.21 17.93 -0.60
CA LEU A 76 1.97 17.97 -1.37
C LEU A 76 2.25 17.57 -2.82
N VAL A 77 1.76 16.41 -3.22
CA VAL A 77 1.94 15.82 -4.55
C VAL A 77 0.60 15.48 -5.21
N LYS A 78 -0.50 16.03 -4.71
CA LYS A 78 -1.82 15.75 -5.28
C LYS A 78 -1.90 16.34 -6.70
N GLU A 79 -1.97 15.46 -7.70
CA GLU A 79 -2.12 15.82 -9.11
C GLU A 79 -3.50 15.42 -9.64
N HIS A 80 -4.16 14.46 -9.02
CA HIS A 80 -5.46 13.94 -9.40
C HIS A 80 -6.20 13.36 -8.19
N ASP A 81 -7.48 13.05 -8.36
CA ASP A 81 -8.25 12.36 -7.35
C ASP A 81 -7.69 10.96 -7.06
N PRO A 82 -7.90 10.42 -5.85
CA PRO A 82 -7.41 9.10 -5.49
C PRO A 82 -7.85 8.03 -6.48
N LEU A 83 -6.94 7.14 -6.86
CA LEU A 83 -7.23 5.98 -7.70
C LEU A 83 -8.08 4.95 -6.95
N VAL A 84 -7.83 4.81 -5.66
CA VAL A 84 -8.47 3.85 -4.77
C VAL A 84 -8.72 4.49 -3.40
N ASP A 85 -9.73 3.99 -2.68
CA ASP A 85 -9.95 4.30 -1.28
C ASP A 85 -9.38 3.16 -0.43
N ILE A 86 -8.35 3.46 0.35
CA ILE A 86 -7.68 2.48 1.23
C ILE A 86 -8.33 2.53 2.60
N PHE A 87 -8.92 1.41 3.04
CA PHE A 87 -9.55 1.32 4.36
C PHE A 87 -8.75 0.51 5.38
N SER A 88 -7.77 -0.29 4.95
CA SER A 88 -6.89 -1.03 5.85
C SER A 88 -5.60 -1.43 5.15
N PHE A 89 -4.53 -1.63 5.91
CA PHE A 89 -3.30 -2.24 5.42
C PHE A 89 -2.53 -2.89 6.57
N ALA A 90 -1.67 -3.85 6.23
CA ALA A 90 -0.71 -4.43 7.14
C ALA A 90 0.61 -4.67 6.44
N LEU A 91 1.70 -4.28 7.09
CA LEU A 91 3.05 -4.51 6.61
C LEU A 91 3.63 -5.70 7.38
N VAL A 92 4.03 -6.73 6.65
CA VAL A 92 4.65 -7.94 7.19
C VAL A 92 6.06 -8.02 6.63
N LYS A 93 6.95 -8.73 7.28
CA LYS A 93 8.37 -8.76 6.93
C LYS A 93 8.64 -8.87 5.43
N ASP A 94 7.95 -9.79 4.74
CA ASP A 94 8.19 -10.16 3.33
C ASP A 94 7.00 -9.92 2.40
N HIS A 95 5.93 -9.29 2.90
CA HIS A 95 4.74 -8.98 2.11
C HIS A 95 3.91 -7.89 2.77
N TYR A 96 2.90 -7.41 2.06
CA TYR A 96 1.92 -6.51 2.64
C TYR A 96 0.49 -6.83 2.18
N HIS A 97 -0.46 -6.42 3.00
CA HIS A 97 -1.89 -6.51 2.73
C HIS A 97 -2.47 -5.10 2.59
N VAL A 98 -3.38 -4.92 1.65
CA VAL A 98 -4.16 -3.69 1.51
C VAL A 98 -5.62 -4.05 1.27
N GLY A 99 -6.52 -3.48 2.07
CA GLY A 99 -7.94 -3.46 1.82
C GLY A 99 -8.32 -2.16 1.14
N LEU A 100 -8.92 -2.22 -0.04
CA LEU A 100 -9.22 -1.03 -0.83
C LEU A 100 -10.49 -1.16 -1.66
N VAL A 101 -11.05 -0.01 -2.06
CA VAL A 101 -12.16 0.10 -3.02
C VAL A 101 -11.65 0.85 -4.24
N PRO A 102 -11.83 0.33 -5.47
CA PRO A 102 -11.43 1.06 -6.67
C PRO A 102 -12.30 2.29 -6.90
N GLY A 103 -11.68 3.40 -7.31
CA GLY A 103 -12.42 4.61 -7.69
C GLY A 103 -13.11 4.48 -9.05
N VAL A 104 -12.39 3.89 -10.00
CA VAL A 104 -12.88 3.61 -11.36
C VAL A 104 -12.34 2.26 -11.84
N GLN A 105 -12.82 1.80 -13.01
CA GLN A 105 -12.30 0.60 -13.63
C GLN A 105 -10.78 0.71 -13.87
N ASP A 106 -10.06 -0.39 -13.68
CA ASP A 106 -8.60 -0.51 -13.85
C ASP A 106 -7.74 0.37 -12.92
N SER A 107 -8.34 0.99 -11.91
CA SER A 107 -7.59 1.80 -10.94
C SER A 107 -6.70 0.96 -10.02
N ILE A 108 -7.11 -0.27 -9.68
CA ILE A 108 -6.31 -1.16 -8.85
C ILE A 108 -4.97 -1.53 -9.51
N PRO A 109 -4.94 -2.07 -10.75
CA PRO A 109 -3.68 -2.36 -11.41
C PRO A 109 -2.78 -1.14 -11.55
N LYS A 110 -3.34 0.02 -11.86
CA LYS A 110 -2.61 1.27 -11.98
C LYS A 110 -2.00 1.73 -10.65
N PHE A 111 -2.79 1.67 -9.57
CA PHE A 111 -2.30 1.99 -8.24
C PHE A 111 -1.18 1.04 -7.80
N MET A 112 -1.40 -0.27 -7.94
CA MET A 112 -0.43 -1.30 -7.54
C MET A 112 0.88 -1.21 -8.32
N GLN A 113 0.81 -0.94 -9.62
CA GLN A 113 2.01 -0.74 -10.44
C GLN A 113 2.82 0.47 -9.94
N LYS A 114 2.17 1.60 -9.73
CA LYS A 114 2.82 2.82 -9.23
C LYS A 114 3.47 2.59 -7.86
N LEU A 115 2.74 1.96 -6.94
CA LEU A 115 3.22 1.67 -5.59
C LEU A 115 4.43 0.73 -5.60
N ASN A 116 4.29 -0.41 -6.25
CA ASN A 116 5.32 -1.44 -6.24
C ASN A 116 6.60 -1.00 -6.96
N LEU A 117 6.49 -0.30 -8.08
CA LEU A 117 7.67 0.24 -8.78
C LEU A 117 8.40 1.30 -7.96
N ALA A 118 7.65 2.21 -7.34
CA ALA A 118 8.25 3.26 -6.52
C ALA A 118 8.96 2.71 -5.29
N TYR A 119 8.32 1.77 -4.59
CA TYR A 119 8.93 1.15 -3.43
C TYR A 119 10.13 0.27 -3.78
N ALA A 120 10.05 -0.51 -4.84
CA ALA A 120 11.16 -1.33 -5.34
C ALA A 120 12.37 -0.46 -5.70
N LYS A 121 12.15 0.68 -6.35
CA LYS A 121 13.22 1.64 -6.66
C LYS A 121 13.89 2.18 -5.40
N TYR A 122 13.11 2.60 -4.43
CA TYR A 122 13.61 3.06 -3.13
C TYR A 122 14.43 1.96 -2.43
N PHE A 123 13.86 0.78 -2.27
CA PHE A 123 14.47 -0.34 -1.57
C PHE A 123 15.78 -0.78 -2.24
N ASN A 124 15.77 -0.93 -3.56
CA ASN A 124 16.94 -1.32 -4.32
C ASN A 124 18.08 -0.30 -4.22
N MET A 125 17.77 1.00 -4.22
CA MET A 125 18.79 2.05 -4.01
C MET A 125 19.34 2.02 -2.60
N LYS A 126 18.49 1.94 -1.59
CA LYS A 126 18.91 1.93 -0.18
C LYS A 126 19.81 0.74 0.14
N TYR A 127 19.44 -0.44 -0.31
CA TYR A 127 20.13 -1.69 0.00
C TYR A 127 21.10 -2.16 -1.11
N LYS A 128 21.40 -1.31 -2.08
CA LYS A 128 22.33 -1.58 -3.19
C LYS A 128 22.02 -2.89 -3.91
N ARG A 129 20.76 -3.08 -4.22
CA ARG A 129 20.23 -4.30 -4.79
C ARG A 129 19.72 -4.03 -6.22
N GLN A 130 19.66 -5.06 -7.05
CA GLN A 130 19.14 -5.03 -8.41
C GLN A 130 18.03 -6.08 -8.59
N GLY A 131 17.22 -5.91 -9.63
CA GLY A 131 16.16 -6.85 -10.00
C GLY A 131 14.83 -6.60 -9.29
N PRO A 132 13.82 -7.42 -9.61
CA PRO A 132 12.48 -7.27 -9.05
C PRO A 132 12.47 -7.48 -7.54
N LEU A 133 11.69 -6.65 -6.84
CA LEU A 133 11.49 -6.77 -5.40
C LEU A 133 10.27 -7.62 -5.08
N PHE A 134 9.22 -7.54 -5.89
CA PHE A 134 7.98 -8.27 -5.69
C PHE A 134 7.84 -9.45 -6.67
N GLU A 135 7.24 -10.54 -6.20
CA GLU A 135 6.88 -11.69 -7.04
C GLU A 135 5.78 -11.29 -8.01
N GLY A 136 6.05 -11.33 -9.32
CA GLY A 136 5.09 -11.19 -10.40
C GLY A 136 3.95 -10.20 -10.13
N ARG A 137 2.72 -10.65 -10.36
CA ARG A 137 1.52 -9.88 -10.07
C ARG A 137 1.09 -10.03 -8.61
N PHE A 138 0.52 -8.97 -8.03
CA PHE A 138 -0.19 -9.06 -6.76
C PHE A 138 -1.37 -10.04 -6.83
N ALA A 139 -1.73 -10.63 -5.70
CA ALA A 139 -2.97 -11.40 -5.56
C ALA A 139 -4.08 -10.46 -5.09
N GLY A 140 -5.25 -10.53 -5.75
CA GLY A 140 -6.41 -9.72 -5.39
C GLY A 140 -7.68 -10.56 -5.37
N ALA A 141 -8.44 -10.46 -4.29
CA ALA A 141 -9.72 -11.14 -4.12
C ALA A 141 -10.83 -10.11 -3.82
N PRO A 142 -11.96 -10.14 -4.55
CA PRO A 142 -13.09 -9.28 -4.23
C PRO A 142 -13.72 -9.70 -2.90
N ILE A 143 -14.16 -8.73 -2.12
CA ILE A 143 -14.92 -8.92 -0.89
C ILE A 143 -16.39 -8.78 -1.24
N THR A 144 -17.16 -9.87 -1.10
CA THR A 144 -18.53 -9.97 -1.62
C THR A 144 -19.60 -9.97 -0.53
N SER A 145 -19.21 -10.00 0.75
CA SER A 145 -20.16 -9.99 1.88
C SER A 145 -19.61 -9.22 3.08
N PRO A 146 -20.48 -8.67 3.95
CA PRO A 146 -20.06 -8.05 5.21
C PRO A 146 -19.32 -9.02 6.13
N ALA A 147 -19.70 -10.29 6.17
CA ALA A 147 -19.01 -11.33 6.95
C ALA A 147 -17.57 -11.55 6.45
N GLN A 148 -17.37 -11.57 5.15
CA GLN A 148 -16.05 -11.68 4.53
C GLN A 148 -15.19 -10.44 4.82
N LEU A 149 -15.77 -9.25 4.76
CA LEU A 149 -15.08 -8.01 5.13
C LEU A 149 -14.61 -8.04 6.59
N ASN A 150 -15.48 -8.43 7.50
CA ASN A 150 -15.15 -8.55 8.91
C ASN A 150 -14.03 -9.58 9.17
N LEU A 151 -14.08 -10.71 8.46
CA LEU A 151 -13.04 -11.73 8.55
C LEU A 151 -11.67 -11.18 8.09
N ILE A 152 -11.63 -10.46 7.00
CA ILE A 152 -10.40 -9.86 6.45
C ILE A 152 -9.87 -8.76 7.37
N LEU A 153 -10.73 -7.89 7.89
CA LEU A 153 -10.32 -6.86 8.85
C LEU A 153 -9.74 -7.47 10.14
N ARG A 154 -10.36 -8.54 10.65
CA ARG A 154 -9.80 -9.30 11.79
C ARG A 154 -8.46 -9.93 11.43
N TYR A 155 -8.36 -10.57 10.28
CA TYR A 155 -7.12 -11.21 9.82
C TYR A 155 -5.97 -10.20 9.70
N ILE A 156 -6.21 -9.05 9.06
CA ILE A 156 -5.22 -7.99 8.93
C ILE A 156 -4.82 -7.45 10.31
N ASN A 157 -5.78 -7.18 11.18
CA ASN A 157 -5.51 -6.63 12.51
C ASN A 157 -4.81 -7.63 13.44
N VAL A 158 -5.21 -8.91 13.43
CA VAL A 158 -4.59 -9.96 14.24
C VAL A 158 -3.19 -10.29 13.73
N LYS A 159 -3.02 -10.40 12.43
CA LYS A 159 -1.70 -10.67 11.84
C LYS A 159 -0.72 -9.52 12.14
N LYS A 160 -1.20 -8.29 12.16
CA LYS A 160 -0.44 -7.14 12.63
C LYS A 160 0.03 -7.30 14.10
N VAL A 161 -0.71 -8.00 14.93
CA VAL A 161 -0.36 -8.25 16.34
C VAL A 161 0.54 -9.48 16.52
N LEU A 162 0.37 -10.52 15.71
CA LEU A 162 1.05 -11.81 15.89
C LEU A 162 2.37 -11.95 15.08
N ASP A 163 2.44 -11.35 13.90
CA ASP A 163 3.61 -11.46 13.00
C ASP A 163 4.57 -10.26 13.12
N VAL A 164 4.21 -9.29 13.95
CA VAL A 164 5.03 -8.10 14.15
C VAL A 164 5.95 -8.36 15.34
N HIS A 165 7.22 -8.48 15.05
CA HIS A 165 8.12 -7.54 15.72
C HIS A 165 7.54 -6.16 15.47
N GLU A 166 6.74 -5.68 16.42
CA GLU A 166 6.19 -4.35 16.36
C GLU A 166 7.34 -3.40 16.05
N PRO A 167 7.29 -2.65 14.95
CA PRO A 167 8.25 -1.59 14.79
C PRO A 167 8.14 -0.73 16.04
N ALA A 168 9.26 -0.34 16.63
CA ALA A 168 9.33 0.39 17.89
C ALA A 168 8.46 1.67 17.95
N TRP A 169 7.91 2.11 16.83
CA TRP A 169 6.99 3.25 16.73
C TRP A 169 5.52 2.91 17.04
N SER A 170 5.11 1.63 17.06
CA SER A 170 3.72 1.26 17.37
C SER A 170 3.44 1.25 18.87
N THR A 171 4.47 1.32 19.70
CA THR A 171 4.36 1.32 21.17
C THR A 171 4.55 2.69 21.81
N ALA A 172 4.85 3.73 21.02
CA ALA A 172 4.93 5.12 21.50
C ALA A 172 3.56 5.77 21.33
N GLY A 173 2.60 5.38 22.20
CA GLY A 173 1.35 6.07 22.39
C GLY A 173 1.49 7.19 23.38
#